data_23a8da27bfa40a8f78fe150370647ccc
#
_entry.id   23a8da27bfa40a8f78fe150370647ccc
#
_cell.length_a   1.000
_cell.length_b   1.000
_cell.length_c   1.000
_cell.angle_alpha   90.00
_cell.angle_beta   90.00
_cell.angle_gamma   90.00
#
_symmetry.space_group_name_H-M   'P 1'
#
loop_
_entity.id
_entity.type
_entity.pdbx_description
1 polymer ?
#
loop_
_entity_poly.entity_id
_entity_poly.type
_entity_poly.pdbx_seq_one_letter_code
_entity_poly.pdbx_strand_id
1 'polypeptide(L)'
;MGLIEPASWAAQADTGCIDYGTVHYDGLAYLLLPRCGAELDLDALCQRAADRHGLTRYGSPAQPTWYVALDPSSAMAEVCYHALNDCPRDEREPLVCAMYQLRVRGRFADLHGRERRHPELIADDYRATQRLARQVRATRLQGLLYPSARSNGFCIAAFTPRVLGAPRFADFVALRVQSHRAVRVCPAGSGRWRTWRREDLQRL
;
A
#
# COMPACT_ATOMS: atom_id res chain seq x y z
N MET A 1 5.85 15.64 8.31
CA MET A 1 4.61 15.37 9.03
C MET A 1 3.51 16.04 8.23
N GLY A 2 2.70 15.26 7.50
CA GLY A 2 1.61 15.81 6.68
C GLY A 2 0.48 16.32 7.55
N LEU A 3 -0.06 17.50 7.23
CA LEU A 3 -1.20 18.07 7.93
C LEU A 3 -2.45 17.26 7.53
N ILE A 4 -3.11 16.66 8.52
CA ILE A 4 -4.42 16.03 8.38
C ILE A 4 -5.43 17.06 8.92
N GLU A 5 -6.21 17.67 8.01
CA GLU A 5 -7.33 18.53 8.42
C GLU A 5 -8.57 17.66 8.70
N PRO A 6 -9.32 17.93 9.79
CA PRO A 6 -10.50 17.13 10.14
C PRO A 6 -11.66 17.37 9.17
N ALA A 7 -12.30 16.29 8.79
CA ALA A 7 -13.38 16.22 7.82
C ALA A 7 -14.74 16.55 8.39
N SER A 8 -15.62 17.12 7.54
CA SER A 8 -17.05 17.25 7.79
C SER A 8 -17.75 15.88 7.61
N TRP A 9 -18.55 15.47 8.58
CA TRP A 9 -19.27 14.20 8.62
C TRP A 9 -20.60 14.32 7.86
N ALA A 10 -20.75 13.61 6.75
CA ALA A 10 -22.05 13.29 6.19
C ALA A 10 -22.32 11.80 6.40
N ALA A 11 -23.19 11.51 7.34
CA ALA A 11 -23.66 10.16 7.61
C ALA A 11 -24.54 9.67 6.45
N GLN A 12 -24.16 8.59 5.79
CA GLN A 12 -25.08 7.72 5.03
C GLN A 12 -25.08 6.36 5.71
N ALA A 13 -26.14 6.11 6.48
CA ALA A 13 -26.49 4.77 6.95
C ALA A 13 -27.23 4.08 5.81
N ASP A 14 -26.76 2.95 5.30
CA ASP A 14 -27.51 1.69 5.30
C ASP A 14 -26.85 0.56 4.47
N THR A 15 -27.16 -0.68 4.87
CA THR A 15 -27.01 -1.95 4.16
C THR A 15 -25.59 -2.37 3.73
N GLY A 16 -24.72 -2.70 4.68
CA GLY A 16 -23.45 -3.36 4.39
C GLY A 16 -22.43 -2.49 3.67
N CYS A 17 -22.63 -1.17 3.71
CA CYS A 17 -21.73 -0.17 3.15
C CYS A 17 -20.74 0.28 4.22
N ILE A 18 -19.45 0.22 3.90
CA ILE A 18 -18.39 0.74 4.77
C ILE A 18 -18.51 2.27 4.75
N ASP A 19 -18.76 2.88 5.92
CA ASP A 19 -18.78 4.33 6.07
C ASP A 19 -17.36 4.91 6.02
N TYR A 20 -17.22 6.08 5.42
CA TYR A 20 -15.94 6.77 5.33
C TYR A 20 -16.09 8.29 5.48
N GLY A 21 -15.05 8.91 6.01
CA GLY A 21 -14.88 10.36 5.98
C GLY A 21 -14.24 10.83 4.67
N THR A 22 -13.89 12.10 4.63
CA THR A 22 -13.06 12.68 3.55
C THR A 22 -11.87 13.37 4.17
N VAL A 23 -10.68 13.13 3.64
CA VAL A 23 -9.44 13.76 4.07
C VAL A 23 -8.72 14.39 2.88
N HIS A 24 -8.13 15.56 3.11
CA HIS A 24 -7.13 16.12 2.21
C HIS A 24 -5.74 15.67 2.70
N TYR A 25 -5.01 14.95 1.87
CA TYR A 25 -3.64 14.55 2.16
C TYR A 25 -2.67 15.31 1.27
N ASP A 26 -1.63 15.87 1.86
CA ASP A 26 -0.47 16.45 1.17
C ASP A 26 0.78 16.07 1.96
N GLY A 27 1.48 15.03 1.51
CA GLY A 27 2.62 14.51 2.25
C GLY A 27 3.46 13.53 1.45
N LEU A 28 4.45 12.97 2.12
CA LEU A 28 5.34 11.95 1.55
C LEU A 28 4.71 10.56 1.69
N ALA A 29 4.96 9.74 0.70
CA ALA A 29 4.62 8.33 0.68
C ALA A 29 5.76 7.50 0.11
N TYR A 30 5.70 6.19 0.29
CA TYR A 30 6.77 5.25 0.00
C TYR A 30 6.26 4.10 -0.85
N LEU A 31 7.11 3.68 -1.77
CA LEU A 31 6.96 2.47 -2.58
C LEU A 31 8.18 1.60 -2.39
N LEU A 32 7.99 0.30 -2.24
CA LEU A 32 9.06 -0.68 -2.31
C LEU A 32 8.76 -1.64 -3.47
N LEU A 33 9.59 -1.61 -4.50
CA LEU A 33 9.38 -2.36 -5.73
C LEU A 33 10.47 -3.41 -5.92
N PRO A 34 10.11 -4.70 -6.03
CA PRO A 34 11.07 -5.76 -6.29
C PRO A 34 11.62 -5.66 -7.72
N ARG A 35 12.89 -6.04 -7.87
CA ARG A 35 13.59 -6.12 -9.17
C ARG A 35 13.51 -4.81 -9.97
N CYS A 36 13.57 -3.68 -9.28
CA CYS A 36 13.56 -2.34 -9.87
C CYS A 36 14.91 -1.68 -9.65
N GLY A 37 15.39 -0.93 -10.65
CA GLY A 37 16.63 -0.14 -10.55
C GLY A 37 16.42 1.14 -9.74
N ALA A 38 17.45 1.97 -9.65
CA ALA A 38 17.37 3.27 -9.00
C ALA A 38 16.53 4.29 -9.80
N GLU A 39 16.39 4.08 -11.11
CA GLU A 39 15.64 4.95 -11.99
C GLU A 39 14.21 4.44 -12.18
N LEU A 40 13.25 5.24 -11.76
CA LEU A 40 11.83 5.03 -11.97
C LEU A 40 11.18 6.39 -12.16
N ASP A 41 10.53 6.57 -13.28
CA ASP A 41 9.68 7.74 -13.52
C ASP A 41 8.20 7.43 -13.24
N LEU A 42 7.37 8.46 -13.35
CA LEU A 42 5.93 8.32 -13.10
C LEU A 42 5.24 7.47 -14.18
N ASP A 43 5.70 7.54 -15.43
CA ASP A 43 5.11 6.79 -16.54
C ASP A 43 5.39 5.30 -16.39
N ALA A 44 6.63 4.91 -16.04
CA ALA A 44 6.97 3.54 -15.72
C ALA A 44 6.19 3.02 -14.51
N LEU A 45 5.96 3.84 -13.48
CA LEU A 45 5.10 3.48 -12.35
C LEU A 45 3.66 3.27 -12.79
N CYS A 46 3.13 4.13 -13.67
CA CYS A 46 1.78 3.99 -14.22
C CYS A 46 1.63 2.72 -15.04
N GLN A 47 2.61 2.41 -15.89
CA GLN A 47 2.63 1.20 -16.69
C GLN A 47 2.62 -0.07 -15.81
N ARG A 48 3.45 -0.11 -14.76
CA ARG A 48 3.47 -1.22 -13.80
C ARG A 48 2.12 -1.45 -13.11
N ALA A 49 1.36 -0.39 -12.84
CA ALA A 49 0.03 -0.53 -12.26
C ALA A 49 -0.99 -1.05 -13.29
N ALA A 50 -0.88 -0.62 -14.55
CA ALA A 50 -1.73 -1.07 -15.65
C ALA A 50 -1.45 -2.55 -16.02
N ASP A 51 -0.20 -2.98 -15.95
CA ASP A 51 0.24 -4.34 -16.29
C ASP A 51 -0.13 -5.39 -15.21
N ARG A 52 -0.72 -4.97 -14.11
CA ARG A 52 -1.17 -5.91 -13.07
C ARG A 52 -2.34 -6.75 -13.57
N HIS A 53 -2.11 -8.04 -13.67
CA HIS A 53 -3.13 -9.03 -13.99
C HIS A 53 -3.80 -9.52 -12.69
N GLY A 54 -5.13 -9.40 -12.62
CA GLY A 54 -5.90 -9.87 -11.48
C GLY A 54 -6.45 -8.77 -10.57
N LEU A 55 -7.20 -9.20 -9.58
CA LEU A 55 -7.80 -8.31 -8.59
C LEU A 55 -6.77 -7.93 -7.53
N THR A 56 -6.79 -6.67 -7.15
CA THR A 56 -6.11 -6.16 -5.96
C THR A 56 -7.16 -5.69 -4.96
N ARG A 57 -6.76 -5.33 -3.75
CA ARG A 57 -7.68 -4.90 -2.69
C ARG A 57 -8.69 -3.83 -3.15
N TYR A 58 -8.25 -2.83 -3.91
CA TYR A 58 -9.08 -1.70 -4.37
C TYR A 58 -9.04 -1.48 -5.89
N GLY A 59 -8.43 -2.37 -6.64
CA GLY A 59 -8.24 -2.24 -8.08
C GLY A 59 -8.53 -3.52 -8.85
N SER A 60 -8.64 -3.37 -10.17
CA SER A 60 -8.77 -4.47 -11.12
C SER A 60 -8.01 -4.10 -12.41
N PRO A 61 -7.80 -5.03 -13.34
CA PRO A 61 -7.18 -4.71 -14.63
C PRO A 61 -7.88 -3.58 -15.39
N ALA A 62 -9.22 -3.51 -15.30
CA ALA A 62 -10.01 -2.44 -15.93
C ALA A 62 -9.99 -1.12 -15.12
N GLN A 63 -9.54 -1.15 -13.88
CA GLN A 63 -9.52 -0.01 -12.96
C GLN A 63 -8.20 0.01 -12.19
N PRO A 64 -7.09 0.39 -12.82
CA PRO A 64 -5.78 0.43 -12.17
C PRO A 64 -5.79 1.25 -10.88
N THR A 65 -4.98 0.84 -9.93
CA THR A 65 -4.85 1.49 -8.63
C THR A 65 -3.39 1.50 -8.23
N TRP A 66 -2.92 2.65 -7.78
CA TRP A 66 -1.56 2.88 -7.30
C TRP A 66 -1.54 2.81 -5.78
N TYR A 67 -0.76 1.89 -5.25
CA TYR A 67 -0.64 1.67 -3.81
C TYR A 67 0.66 2.28 -3.31
N VAL A 68 0.56 3.12 -2.29
CA VAL A 68 1.70 3.72 -1.61
C VAL A 68 1.49 3.64 -0.10
N ALA A 69 2.55 3.44 0.66
CA ALA A 69 2.51 3.46 2.11
C ALA A 69 2.88 4.85 2.64
N LEU A 70 2.35 5.26 3.79
CA LEU A 70 2.66 6.57 4.38
C LEU A 70 3.95 6.57 5.20
N ASP A 71 4.53 5.40 5.42
CA ASP A 71 5.81 5.24 6.08
C ASP A 71 6.62 4.07 5.46
N PRO A 72 7.96 4.08 5.59
CA PRO A 72 8.83 3.04 5.02
C PRO A 72 8.57 1.66 5.60
N SER A 73 8.18 1.56 6.88
CA SER A 73 7.95 0.27 7.55
C SER A 73 6.72 -0.42 6.97
N SER A 74 5.66 0.32 6.70
CA SER A 74 4.45 -0.20 6.04
C SER A 74 4.73 -0.64 4.61
N ALA A 75 5.55 0.11 3.84
CA ALA A 75 5.97 -0.31 2.51
C ALA A 75 6.78 -1.63 2.57
N MET A 76 7.66 -1.78 3.55
CA MET A 76 8.40 -3.03 3.77
C MET A 76 7.49 -4.18 4.19
N ALA A 77 6.55 -3.95 5.09
CA ALA A 77 5.62 -4.98 5.58
C ALA A 77 4.81 -5.59 4.44
N GLU A 78 4.29 -4.78 3.53
CA GLU A 78 3.54 -5.25 2.36
C GLU A 78 4.40 -6.14 1.45
N VAL A 79 5.63 -5.72 1.13
CA VAL A 79 6.51 -6.52 0.27
C VAL A 79 7.00 -7.78 0.97
N CYS A 80 7.31 -7.72 2.27
CA CYS A 80 7.66 -8.90 3.05
C CYS A 80 6.54 -9.93 3.08
N TYR A 81 5.29 -9.49 3.24
CA TYR A 81 4.13 -10.38 3.21
C TYR A 81 3.98 -11.08 1.85
N HIS A 82 4.11 -10.33 0.75
CA HIS A 82 4.09 -10.92 -0.59
C HIS A 82 5.26 -11.86 -0.84
N ALA A 83 6.46 -11.50 -0.41
CA ALA A 83 7.62 -12.39 -0.53
C ALA A 83 7.43 -13.72 0.23
N LEU A 84 6.78 -13.70 1.40
CA LEU A 84 6.47 -14.92 2.16
C LEU A 84 5.40 -15.82 1.49
N ASN A 85 4.51 -15.24 0.70
CA ASN A 85 3.42 -15.98 0.06
C ASN A 85 3.75 -16.41 -1.38
N ASP A 86 4.45 -15.56 -2.13
CA ASP A 86 4.55 -15.65 -3.58
C ASP A 86 5.95 -16.08 -4.05
N CYS A 87 7.00 -15.96 -3.21
CA CYS A 87 8.35 -16.39 -3.58
C CYS A 87 8.50 -17.92 -3.56
N PRO A 88 8.99 -18.54 -4.63
CA PRO A 88 9.42 -19.93 -4.60
C PRO A 88 10.49 -20.13 -3.51
N ARG A 89 10.36 -21.21 -2.73
CA ARG A 89 11.19 -21.51 -1.54
C ARG A 89 12.68 -21.73 -1.82
N ASP A 90 13.10 -21.75 -3.08
CA ASP A 90 14.46 -22.13 -3.52
C ASP A 90 15.31 -20.95 -4.03
N GLU A 91 14.85 -19.71 -3.93
CA GLU A 91 15.68 -18.58 -4.34
C GLU A 91 16.81 -18.38 -3.32
N ARG A 92 18.00 -18.89 -3.63
CA ARG A 92 19.24 -18.73 -2.85
C ARG A 92 19.71 -17.28 -2.80
N GLU A 93 19.32 -16.48 -3.77
CA GLU A 93 19.69 -15.07 -3.87
C GLU A 93 18.69 -14.16 -3.15
N PRO A 94 19.15 -13.10 -2.50
CA PRO A 94 18.27 -12.11 -1.92
C PRO A 94 17.45 -11.40 -3.01
N LEU A 95 16.16 -11.22 -2.78
CA LEU A 95 15.33 -10.34 -3.60
C LEU A 95 15.72 -8.89 -3.31
N VAL A 96 16.28 -8.20 -4.29
CA VAL A 96 16.60 -6.78 -4.17
C VAL A 96 15.40 -5.95 -4.57
N CYS A 97 14.99 -5.04 -3.69
CA CYS A 97 13.91 -4.09 -3.92
C CYS A 97 14.47 -2.67 -3.88
N ALA A 98 13.95 -1.79 -4.73
CA ALA A 98 14.23 -0.36 -4.65
C ALA A 98 13.09 0.35 -3.92
N MET A 99 13.46 1.16 -2.91
CA MET A 99 12.54 2.03 -2.20
C MET A 99 12.53 3.40 -2.87
N TYR A 100 11.34 3.90 -3.13
CA TYR A 100 11.11 5.24 -3.65
C TYR A 100 10.28 6.04 -2.68
N GLN A 101 10.54 7.34 -2.64
CA GLN A 101 9.75 8.35 -1.97
C GLN A 101 9.07 9.24 -3.01
N LEU A 102 7.81 9.56 -2.81
CA LEU A 102 7.06 10.46 -3.68
C LEU A 102 6.11 11.33 -2.86
N ARG A 103 5.77 12.50 -3.38
CA ARG A 103 4.73 13.33 -2.78
C ARG A 103 3.37 12.83 -3.26
N VAL A 104 2.41 12.75 -2.35
CA VAL A 104 1.02 12.47 -2.68
C VAL A 104 0.18 13.67 -2.26
N ARG A 105 -0.65 14.18 -3.18
CA ARG A 105 -1.55 15.30 -2.88
C ARG A 105 -2.92 15.07 -3.49
N GLY A 106 -3.96 15.05 -2.64
CA GLY A 106 -5.32 14.82 -3.13
C GLY A 106 -6.36 14.70 -2.03
N ARG A 107 -7.60 14.42 -2.45
CA ARG A 107 -8.74 14.17 -1.57
C ARG A 107 -9.07 12.68 -1.61
N PHE A 108 -9.13 12.06 -0.45
CA PHE A 108 -9.30 10.63 -0.29
C PHE A 108 -10.47 10.29 0.62
N ALA A 109 -11.11 9.15 0.41
CA ALA A 109 -11.99 8.56 1.40
C ALA A 109 -11.14 8.13 2.60
N ASP A 110 -11.51 8.55 3.80
CA ASP A 110 -10.80 8.28 5.03
C ASP A 110 -11.39 7.05 5.74
N LEU A 111 -10.59 6.01 5.82
CA LEU A 111 -10.94 4.76 6.49
C LEU A 111 -10.18 4.57 7.81
N HIS A 112 -9.53 5.63 8.31
CA HIS A 112 -8.81 5.59 9.58
C HIS A 112 -9.72 5.17 10.74
N GLY A 113 -9.29 4.14 11.48
CA GLY A 113 -10.02 3.60 12.63
C GLY A 113 -11.29 2.83 12.27
N ARG A 114 -11.58 2.60 10.98
CA ARG A 114 -12.75 1.85 10.54
C ARG A 114 -12.54 0.34 10.59
N GLU A 115 -11.30 -0.14 10.60
CA GLU A 115 -10.95 -1.57 10.64
C GLU A 115 -11.53 -2.31 11.85
N ARG A 116 -11.79 -1.59 12.95
CA ARG A 116 -12.43 -2.17 14.15
C ARG A 116 -13.89 -2.54 13.94
N ARG A 117 -14.61 -1.76 13.11
CA ARG A 117 -16.03 -2.01 12.76
C ARG A 117 -16.15 -2.79 11.47
N HIS A 118 -15.16 -2.70 10.62
CA HIS A 118 -15.09 -3.27 9.28
C HIS A 118 -13.79 -4.08 9.11
N PRO A 119 -13.67 -5.25 9.77
CA PRO A 119 -12.47 -6.09 9.71
C PRO A 119 -12.17 -6.56 8.27
N GLU A 120 -13.16 -6.55 7.39
CA GLU A 120 -12.99 -6.82 5.96
C GLU A 120 -12.05 -5.84 5.23
N LEU A 121 -11.79 -4.65 5.80
CA LEU A 121 -10.83 -3.68 5.23
C LEU A 121 -9.40 -4.23 5.20
N ILE A 122 -9.07 -5.13 6.12
CA ILE A 122 -7.74 -5.69 6.29
C ILE A 122 -7.69 -7.19 5.98
N ALA A 123 -8.85 -7.83 5.72
CA ALA A 123 -8.96 -9.23 5.35
C ALA A 123 -8.36 -9.50 3.95
N ASP A 124 -8.02 -10.77 3.69
CA ASP A 124 -7.54 -11.21 2.36
C ASP A 124 -8.68 -11.45 1.36
N ASP A 125 -9.94 -11.38 1.79
CA ASP A 125 -11.10 -11.37 0.90
C ASP A 125 -11.39 -9.93 0.42
N TYR A 126 -11.18 -9.69 -0.85
CA TYR A 126 -11.28 -8.35 -1.44
C TYR A 126 -12.71 -7.96 -1.88
N ARG A 127 -13.73 -8.77 -1.69
CA ARG A 127 -15.09 -8.47 -2.17
C ARG A 127 -15.67 -7.20 -1.57
N ALA A 128 -15.52 -6.98 -0.27
CA ALA A 128 -16.00 -5.78 0.41
C ALA A 128 -15.22 -4.53 -0.01
N THR A 129 -13.90 -4.61 -0.02
CA THR A 129 -13.01 -3.50 -0.42
C THR A 129 -13.15 -3.15 -1.90
N GLN A 130 -13.45 -4.11 -2.77
CA GLN A 130 -13.77 -3.89 -4.17
C GLN A 130 -15.13 -3.16 -4.34
N ARG A 131 -16.15 -3.49 -3.54
CA ARG A 131 -17.42 -2.73 -3.54
C ARG A 131 -17.19 -1.29 -3.11
N LEU A 132 -16.49 -1.09 -2.00
CA LEU A 132 -16.12 0.24 -1.51
C LEU A 132 -15.34 1.06 -2.56
N ALA A 133 -14.36 0.44 -3.21
CA ALA A 133 -13.59 1.11 -4.26
C ALA A 133 -14.47 1.61 -5.41
N ARG A 134 -15.45 0.80 -5.84
CA ARG A 134 -16.43 1.23 -6.87
C ARG A 134 -17.29 2.41 -6.40
N GLN A 135 -17.75 2.39 -5.14
CA GLN A 135 -18.53 3.49 -4.57
C GLN A 135 -17.70 4.79 -4.50
N VAL A 136 -16.46 4.72 -4.01
CA VAL A 136 -15.59 5.89 -3.92
C VAL A 136 -15.20 6.40 -5.31
N ARG A 137 -14.99 5.54 -6.30
CA ARG A 137 -14.73 5.95 -7.69
C ARG A 137 -15.90 6.70 -8.34
N ALA A 138 -17.14 6.43 -7.90
CA ALA A 138 -18.33 7.15 -8.36
C ALA A 138 -18.43 8.58 -7.80
N THR A 139 -17.58 8.92 -6.83
CA THR A 139 -17.48 10.27 -6.25
C THR A 139 -16.39 11.09 -6.94
N ARG A 140 -16.12 12.30 -6.40
CA ARG A 140 -14.99 13.14 -6.82
C ARG A 140 -13.70 12.86 -6.04
N LEU A 141 -13.68 11.83 -5.19
CA LEU A 141 -12.50 11.44 -4.43
C LEU A 141 -11.50 10.70 -5.34
N GLN A 142 -10.24 10.93 -5.05
CA GLN A 142 -9.14 10.47 -5.92
C GLN A 142 -8.54 9.14 -5.44
N GLY A 143 -9.11 8.54 -4.40
CA GLY A 143 -8.67 7.26 -3.83
C GLY A 143 -9.13 7.09 -2.39
N LEU A 144 -8.44 6.22 -1.68
CA LEU A 144 -8.70 5.82 -0.30
C LEU A 144 -7.43 5.97 0.54
N LEU A 145 -7.56 6.52 1.74
CA LEU A 145 -6.58 6.41 2.82
C LEU A 145 -7.08 5.31 3.76
N TYR A 146 -6.29 4.27 3.96
CA TYR A 146 -6.74 3.07 4.65
C TYR A 146 -5.65 2.46 5.54
N PRO A 147 -6.02 1.72 6.61
CA PRO A 147 -5.06 1.02 7.47
C PRO A 147 -4.35 -0.08 6.70
N SER A 148 -3.03 -0.20 6.88
CA SER A 148 -2.29 -1.32 6.31
C SER A 148 -2.79 -2.64 6.91
N ALA A 149 -2.99 -3.64 6.06
CA ALA A 149 -3.31 -5.00 6.53
C ALA A 149 -2.08 -5.74 7.11
N ARG A 150 -0.90 -5.14 7.05
CA ARG A 150 0.38 -5.81 7.37
C ARG A 150 1.22 -5.05 8.40
N SER A 151 0.77 -3.87 8.81
CA SER A 151 1.44 -3.01 9.80
C SER A 151 0.44 -2.15 10.54
N ASN A 152 0.91 -1.42 11.57
CA ASN A 152 0.10 -0.43 12.26
C ASN A 152 0.06 0.93 11.54
N GLY A 153 0.59 1.01 10.31
CA GLY A 153 0.62 2.23 9.51
C GLY A 153 -0.56 2.35 8.54
N PHE A 154 -0.46 3.33 7.67
CA PHE A 154 -1.50 3.65 6.70
C PHE A 154 -0.96 3.61 5.28
N CYS A 155 -1.87 3.36 4.36
CA CYS A 155 -1.61 3.33 2.94
C CYS A 155 -2.61 4.20 2.18
N ILE A 156 -2.24 4.62 0.98
CA ILE A 156 -3.14 5.25 0.02
C ILE A 156 -3.29 4.32 -1.19
N ALA A 157 -4.54 4.10 -1.59
CA ALA A 157 -4.92 3.52 -2.87
C ALA A 157 -5.40 4.65 -3.78
N ALA A 158 -4.53 5.15 -4.64
CA ALA A 158 -4.85 6.23 -5.56
C ALA A 158 -5.55 5.68 -6.82
N PHE A 159 -6.63 6.31 -7.23
CA PHE A 159 -7.42 5.94 -8.42
C PHE A 159 -7.02 6.71 -9.67
N THR A 160 -6.12 7.66 -9.53
CA THR A 160 -5.56 8.45 -10.62
C THR A 160 -4.10 8.76 -10.31
N PRO A 161 -3.20 8.67 -11.31
CA PRO A 161 -1.79 9.02 -11.11
C PRO A 161 -1.57 10.52 -10.88
N ARG A 162 -2.55 11.37 -11.19
CA ARG A 162 -2.44 12.83 -11.03
C ARG A 162 -2.18 13.29 -9.61
N VAL A 163 -2.45 12.44 -8.60
CA VAL A 163 -2.19 12.75 -7.19
C VAL A 163 -0.77 12.38 -6.77
N LEU A 164 -0.02 11.68 -7.63
CA LEU A 164 1.33 11.19 -7.36
C LEU A 164 2.36 12.14 -7.98
N GLY A 165 3.30 12.58 -7.18
CA GLY A 165 4.50 13.25 -7.65
C GLY A 165 5.51 12.26 -8.24
N ALA A 166 6.56 12.79 -8.88
CA ALA A 166 7.63 11.97 -9.42
C ALA A 166 8.31 11.14 -8.32
N PRO A 167 8.49 9.82 -8.51
CA PRO A 167 9.23 8.98 -7.59
C PRO A 167 10.69 9.42 -7.50
N ARG A 168 11.24 9.43 -6.29
CA ARG A 168 12.66 9.66 -6.05
C ARG A 168 13.23 8.43 -5.36
N PHE A 169 14.31 7.90 -5.90
CA PHE A 169 15.01 6.79 -5.27
C PHE A 169 15.48 7.18 -3.87
N ALA A 170 15.22 6.31 -2.90
CA ALA A 170 15.58 6.52 -1.50
C ALA A 170 16.66 5.54 -1.04
N ASP A 171 16.49 4.23 -1.29
CA ASP A 171 17.43 3.19 -0.86
C ASP A 171 17.16 1.86 -1.58
N PHE A 172 18.10 0.93 -1.50
CA PHE A 172 17.87 -0.48 -1.81
C PHE A 172 17.59 -1.27 -0.52
N VAL A 173 16.72 -2.26 -0.65
CA VAL A 173 16.38 -3.18 0.43
C VAL A 173 16.54 -4.61 -0.07
N ALA A 174 17.41 -5.38 0.57
CA ALA A 174 17.56 -6.80 0.29
C ALA A 174 16.63 -7.62 1.20
N LEU A 175 15.88 -8.55 0.60
CA LEU A 175 14.98 -9.46 1.28
C LEU A 175 15.47 -10.89 1.08
N ARG A 176 15.50 -11.68 2.15
CA ARG A 176 15.80 -13.13 2.07
C ARG A 176 14.74 -13.91 2.83
N VAL A 177 13.93 -14.66 2.10
CA VAL A 177 12.96 -15.58 2.71
C VAL A 177 13.73 -16.72 3.38
N GLN A 178 13.57 -16.86 4.70
CA GLN A 178 14.20 -17.93 5.48
C GLN A 178 13.30 -19.16 5.59
N SER A 179 11.98 -18.92 5.69
CA SER A 179 10.95 -19.94 5.81
C SER A 179 9.59 -19.33 5.45
N HIS A 180 8.54 -20.17 5.39
CA HIS A 180 7.17 -19.68 5.24
C HIS A 180 6.69 -18.74 6.38
N ARG A 181 7.50 -18.56 7.42
CA ARG A 181 7.18 -17.75 8.61
C ARG A 181 8.12 -16.57 8.84
N ALA A 182 9.24 -16.49 8.11
CA ALA A 182 10.22 -15.46 8.39
C ALA A 182 10.94 -14.97 7.13
N VAL A 183 11.13 -13.66 7.06
CA VAL A 183 11.94 -12.97 6.06
C VAL A 183 12.99 -12.10 6.76
N ARG A 184 14.22 -12.13 6.28
CA ARG A 184 15.25 -11.17 6.69
C ARG A 184 15.26 -9.99 5.74
N VAL A 185 15.42 -8.81 6.31
CA VAL A 185 15.41 -7.52 5.61
C VAL A 185 16.69 -6.77 5.95
N CYS A 186 17.34 -6.24 4.93
CA CYS A 186 18.55 -5.41 5.07
C CYS A 186 18.40 -4.17 4.18
N PRO A 187 18.11 -2.97 4.73
CA PRO A 187 18.30 -1.73 4.01
C PRO A 187 19.78 -1.53 3.68
N ALA A 188 20.09 -1.18 2.42
CA ALA A 188 21.48 -1.08 1.96
C ALA A 188 22.30 -0.08 2.78
N GLY A 189 21.71 1.07 3.11
CA GLY A 189 22.36 2.09 3.92
C GLY A 189 22.66 1.67 5.36
N SER A 190 21.98 0.63 5.91
CA SER A 190 22.23 0.14 7.28
C SER A 190 23.21 -1.01 7.36
N GLY A 191 23.32 -1.82 6.33
CA GLY A 191 24.09 -3.06 6.30
C GLY A 191 23.64 -4.12 7.34
N ARG A 192 22.58 -3.85 8.10
CA ARG A 192 22.12 -4.68 9.20
C ARG A 192 20.88 -5.47 8.83
N TRP A 193 20.94 -6.80 8.95
CA TRP A 193 19.83 -7.70 8.75
C TRP A 193 18.91 -7.72 9.97
N ARG A 194 17.60 -7.51 9.73
CA ARG A 194 16.52 -7.69 10.73
C ARG A 194 15.61 -8.82 10.28
N THR A 195 15.13 -9.62 11.23
CA THR A 195 14.15 -10.67 10.94
C THR A 195 12.75 -10.13 11.19
N TRP A 196 11.88 -10.30 10.20
CA TRP A 196 10.45 -10.04 10.28
C TRP A 196 9.73 -11.39 10.23
N ARG A 197 8.88 -11.65 11.18
CA ARG A 197 8.11 -12.89 11.25
C ARG A 197 6.71 -12.67 10.69
N ARG A 198 6.06 -13.72 10.21
CA ARG A 198 4.68 -13.64 9.71
C ARG A 198 3.71 -13.05 10.75
N GLU A 199 3.86 -13.43 12.00
CA GLU A 199 3.10 -12.88 13.14
C GLU A 199 3.28 -11.37 13.34
N ASP A 200 4.48 -10.83 13.03
CA ASP A 200 4.75 -9.39 13.07
C ASP A 200 4.07 -8.63 11.92
N LEU A 201 3.77 -9.34 10.81
CA LEU A 201 3.14 -8.81 9.61
C LEU A 201 1.61 -9.02 9.58
N GLN A 202 1.05 -9.66 10.58
CA GLN A 202 -0.38 -9.94 10.73
C GLN A 202 -0.94 -9.27 11.99
N ARG A 203 -0.26 -8.23 12.49
CA ARG A 203 -0.73 -7.50 13.66
C ARG A 203 -2.06 -6.84 13.38
N LEU A 204 -3.10 -7.63 13.65
CA LEU A 204 -4.44 -7.11 13.98
C LEU A 204 -5.22 -8.17 14.73
#